data_777ce68c736112bf4c2061fad3003f44
#
_entry.id   777ce68c736112bf4c2061fad3003f44
#
_cell.length_a   1.000
_cell.length_b   1.000
_cell.length_c   1.000
_cell.angle_alpha   90.00
_cell.angle_beta   90.00
_cell.angle_gamma   90.00
#
_symmetry.space_group_name_H-M   'P 1'
#
loop_
_entity.id
_entity.type
_entity.pdbx_description
1 polymer ?
#
loop_
_entity_poly.entity_id
_entity_poly.type
_entity_poly.pdbx_seq_one_letter_code
_entity_poly.pdbx_strand_id
1 'polypeptide(L)'
;MNIKSKSTFALLLLSNLLFSCIEEFRLTKSEESDFKPNLVIEGHILSGNQSIIYVSQTVPTGTIERPEAVINALVTIVGENGYETEKAEFDIENDRYVIPTHNLPMDTKYALRVEVQGETYQSEFQNIQRVNQIDEVCYKETENEVNIYISSYGQKSESPYYMWTYEEDWEIHPYIDVTKEIRGFWKYD
;
A
#
# COMPACT_ATOMS: atom_id res chain seq x y z
N MET A 1 -39.87 -42.60 28.54
CA MET A 1 -39.37 -41.22 28.39
C MET A 1 -38.90 -41.05 26.95
N ASN A 2 -39.70 -40.31 26.16
CA ASN A 2 -39.71 -40.38 24.69
C ASN A 2 -38.45 -39.85 24.02
N ILE A 3 -37.83 -40.67 23.17
CA ILE A 3 -36.66 -40.34 22.33
C ILE A 3 -36.93 -39.12 21.44
N LYS A 4 -38.18 -38.89 21.00
CA LYS A 4 -38.61 -37.74 20.20
C LYS A 4 -38.44 -36.39 20.93
N SER A 5 -38.64 -36.35 22.25
CA SER A 5 -38.48 -35.14 23.06
C SER A 5 -37.03 -34.70 23.20
N LYS A 6 -36.08 -35.65 23.26
CA LYS A 6 -34.63 -35.33 23.35
C LYS A 6 -34.06 -34.77 22.03
N SER A 7 -34.54 -35.29 20.89
CA SER A 7 -34.15 -34.81 19.56
C SER A 7 -34.64 -33.38 19.30
N THR A 8 -35.85 -33.04 19.70
CA THR A 8 -36.40 -31.69 19.53
C THR A 8 -35.70 -30.68 20.42
N PHE A 9 -35.31 -31.07 21.64
CA PHE A 9 -34.55 -30.22 22.55
C PHE A 9 -33.12 -29.98 22.06
N ALA A 10 -32.47 -30.98 21.50
CA ALA A 10 -31.13 -30.84 20.88
C ALA A 10 -31.15 -29.95 19.64
N LEU A 11 -32.21 -30.04 18.81
CA LEU A 11 -32.38 -29.17 17.63
C LEU A 11 -32.60 -27.71 18.02
N LEU A 12 -33.35 -27.46 19.11
CA LEU A 12 -33.59 -26.11 19.64
C LEU A 12 -32.32 -25.50 20.26
N LEU A 13 -31.47 -26.29 20.88
CA LEU A 13 -30.18 -25.86 21.40
C LEU A 13 -29.19 -25.52 20.25
N LEU A 14 -29.18 -26.32 19.20
CA LEU A 14 -28.33 -26.11 18.03
C LEU A 14 -28.74 -24.87 17.25
N SER A 15 -30.05 -24.54 17.22
CA SER A 15 -30.55 -23.31 16.56
C SER A 15 -30.02 -22.02 17.21
N ASN A 16 -29.78 -22.01 18.53
CA ASN A 16 -29.23 -20.82 19.19
C ASN A 16 -27.74 -20.56 18.90
N LEU A 17 -27.01 -21.56 18.43
CA LEU A 17 -25.59 -21.39 18.04
C LEU A 17 -25.41 -20.73 16.68
N LEU A 18 -26.49 -20.58 15.91
CA LEU A 18 -26.47 -19.94 14.59
C LEU A 18 -26.73 -18.43 14.63
N PHE A 19 -27.11 -17.89 15.78
CA PHE A 19 -27.26 -16.44 15.97
C PHE A 19 -25.92 -15.85 16.47
N SER A 20 -24.88 -15.98 15.66
CA SER A 20 -23.68 -15.16 15.83
C SER A 20 -23.97 -13.78 15.22
N CYS A 21 -24.42 -12.86 16.04
CA CYS A 21 -24.52 -11.46 15.63
C CYS A 21 -23.10 -10.92 15.47
N ILE A 22 -22.72 -10.60 14.24
CA ILE A 22 -21.58 -9.72 14.00
C ILE A 22 -22.09 -8.31 14.35
N GLU A 23 -21.72 -7.81 15.52
CA GLU A 23 -21.98 -6.43 15.87
C GLU A 23 -21.04 -5.53 15.06
N GLU A 24 -21.62 -4.55 14.38
CA GLU A 24 -20.85 -3.52 13.71
C GLU A 24 -20.15 -2.67 14.79
N PHE A 25 -18.81 -2.67 14.76
CA PHE A 25 -18.05 -1.81 15.67
C PHE A 25 -18.26 -0.36 15.26
N ARG A 26 -18.86 0.43 16.15
CA ARG A 26 -19.04 1.88 15.97
C ARG A 26 -18.26 2.59 17.07
N LEU A 27 -17.38 3.50 16.63
CA LEU A 27 -16.72 4.41 17.55
C LEU A 27 -17.75 5.25 18.30
N THR A 28 -17.56 5.42 19.60
CA THR A 28 -18.38 6.35 20.36
C THR A 28 -17.98 7.80 20.04
N LYS A 29 -18.91 8.74 20.16
CA LYS A 29 -18.62 10.16 19.91
C LYS A 29 -17.48 10.72 20.78
N SER A 30 -17.22 10.13 21.95
CA SER A 30 -16.11 10.52 22.81
C SER A 30 -14.75 10.07 22.27
N GLU A 31 -14.68 8.89 21.64
CA GLU A 31 -13.46 8.38 21.03
C GLU A 31 -13.12 9.14 19.75
N GLU A 32 -14.13 9.59 19.01
CA GLU A 32 -13.97 10.43 17.83
C GLU A 32 -13.48 11.84 18.17
N SER A 33 -13.91 12.40 19.32
CA SER A 33 -13.50 13.74 19.78
C SER A 33 -12.07 13.81 20.28
N ASP A 34 -11.49 12.70 20.70
CA ASP A 34 -10.12 12.60 21.23
C ASP A 34 -9.10 12.12 20.17
N PHE A 35 -9.53 11.96 18.91
CA PHE A 35 -8.64 11.56 17.83
C PHE A 35 -7.52 12.58 17.62
N LYS A 36 -6.29 12.11 17.69
CA LYS A 36 -5.09 12.87 17.36
C LYS A 36 -4.44 12.24 16.13
N PRO A 37 -4.24 13.02 15.06
CA PRO A 37 -3.57 12.51 13.87
C PRO A 37 -2.16 12.04 14.21
N ASN A 38 -1.77 10.86 13.75
CA ASN A 38 -0.41 10.37 13.81
C ASN A 38 0.24 10.52 12.44
N LEU A 39 1.55 10.79 12.44
CA LEU A 39 2.33 10.83 11.21
C LEU A 39 2.49 9.41 10.65
N VAL A 40 2.28 9.28 9.35
CA VAL A 40 2.51 8.05 8.58
C VAL A 40 3.59 8.33 7.56
N ILE A 41 4.63 7.51 7.56
CA ILE A 41 5.76 7.59 6.64
C ILE A 41 5.86 6.25 5.92
N GLU A 42 5.72 6.25 4.59
CA GLU A 42 5.72 5.05 3.76
C GLU A 42 6.65 5.23 2.57
N GLY A 43 7.36 4.18 2.21
CA GLY A 43 8.22 4.19 1.03
C GLY A 43 9.38 3.21 1.13
N HIS A 44 10.20 3.23 0.10
CA HIS A 44 11.37 2.35 0.00
C HIS A 44 12.58 3.13 -0.48
N ILE A 45 13.72 2.88 0.13
CA ILE A 45 15.00 3.39 -0.37
C ILE A 45 15.46 2.45 -1.49
N LEU A 46 15.41 2.96 -2.72
CA LEU A 46 15.84 2.22 -3.92
C LEU A 46 17.18 2.76 -4.39
N SER A 47 18.13 1.88 -4.64
CA SER A 47 19.39 2.24 -5.31
C SER A 47 19.21 2.20 -6.82
N GLY A 48 19.66 3.22 -7.52
CA GLY A 48 19.75 3.20 -8.98
C GLY A 48 19.01 4.32 -9.71
N ASN A 49 17.89 4.83 -9.22
CA ASN A 49 17.15 5.92 -9.85
C ASN A 49 16.66 6.94 -8.83
N GLN A 50 15.49 6.69 -8.27
CA GLN A 50 14.86 7.56 -7.28
C GLN A 50 14.14 6.73 -6.22
N SER A 51 14.06 7.28 -5.02
CA SER A 51 13.23 6.76 -3.94
C SER A 51 12.00 7.63 -3.79
N ILE A 52 10.85 7.00 -3.57
CA ILE A 52 9.56 7.66 -3.41
C ILE A 52 9.10 7.45 -1.98
N ILE A 53 8.78 8.55 -1.29
CA ILE A 53 8.36 8.55 0.10
C ILE A 53 7.05 9.32 0.22
N TYR A 54 6.07 8.70 0.85
CA TYR A 54 4.80 9.34 1.21
C TYR A 54 4.84 9.72 2.69
N VAL A 55 4.44 10.95 2.98
CA VAL A 55 4.31 11.44 4.34
C VAL A 55 2.89 12.00 4.49
N SER A 56 2.11 11.40 5.35
CA SER A 56 0.70 11.76 5.55
C SER A 56 0.32 11.71 7.03
N GLN A 57 -0.92 12.04 7.33
CA GLN A 57 -1.49 11.90 8.67
C GLN A 57 -2.66 10.92 8.68
N THR A 58 -2.80 10.15 9.76
CA THR A 58 -3.98 9.31 9.93
C THR A 58 -5.25 10.14 10.00
N VAL A 59 -6.36 9.58 9.50
CA VAL A 59 -7.71 10.13 9.61
C VAL A 59 -8.58 9.24 10.50
N PRO A 60 -9.65 9.76 11.12
CA PRO A 60 -10.54 8.94 11.93
C PRO A 60 -11.16 7.80 11.13
N THR A 61 -11.32 6.65 11.77
CA THR A 61 -11.98 5.49 11.16
C THR A 61 -13.45 5.81 10.84
N GLY A 62 -13.87 5.47 9.62
CA GLY A 62 -15.25 5.73 9.16
C GLY A 62 -15.48 7.08 8.51
N THR A 63 -14.42 7.90 8.37
CA THR A 63 -14.49 9.11 7.53
C THR A 63 -14.31 8.74 6.06
N ILE A 64 -14.90 9.56 5.17
CA ILE A 64 -14.74 9.45 3.71
C ILE A 64 -13.48 10.20 3.27
N GLU A 65 -12.90 10.99 4.15
CA GLU A 65 -11.71 11.79 3.89
C GLU A 65 -10.50 10.91 3.60
N ARG A 66 -9.71 11.34 2.62
CA ARG A 66 -8.42 10.71 2.34
C ARG A 66 -7.37 11.31 3.27
N PRO A 67 -6.35 10.53 3.68
CA PRO A 67 -5.20 11.08 4.38
C PRO A 67 -4.58 12.23 3.60
N GLU A 68 -4.41 13.38 4.25
CA GLU A 68 -3.75 14.53 3.62
C GLU A 68 -2.23 14.35 3.65
N ALA A 69 -1.57 14.69 2.54
CA ALA A 69 -0.12 14.69 2.47
C ALA A 69 0.47 15.83 3.31
N VAL A 70 1.54 15.55 4.01
CA VAL A 70 2.32 16.55 4.73
C VAL A 70 3.34 17.16 3.79
N ILE A 71 3.05 18.34 3.26
CA ILE A 71 3.84 19.00 2.20
C ILE A 71 5.09 19.75 2.67
N ASN A 72 5.25 19.97 3.97
CA ASN A 72 6.35 20.75 4.55
C ASN A 72 7.34 19.90 5.34
N ALA A 73 7.46 18.60 5.04
CA ALA A 73 8.47 17.75 5.63
C ALA A 73 9.81 17.90 4.93
N LEU A 74 10.90 17.86 5.69
CA LEU A 74 12.25 17.72 5.17
C LEU A 74 12.57 16.22 5.14
N VAL A 75 12.69 15.65 3.94
CA VAL A 75 12.93 14.24 3.76
C VAL A 75 14.31 14.02 3.15
N THR A 76 15.17 13.24 3.81
CA THR A 76 16.52 12.89 3.37
C THR A 76 16.82 11.42 3.62
N ILE A 77 17.79 10.87 2.88
CA ILE A 77 18.37 9.56 3.15
C ILE A 77 19.76 9.79 3.74
N VAL A 78 20.03 9.17 4.88
CA VAL A 78 21.29 9.30 5.60
C VAL A 78 22.02 7.96 5.62
N GLY A 79 23.32 7.99 5.42
CA GLY A 79 24.21 6.84 5.54
C GLY A 79 24.88 6.75 6.90
N GLU A 80 25.13 5.54 7.38
CA GLU A 80 25.84 5.29 8.65
C GLU A 80 27.29 5.86 8.62
N ASN A 81 27.87 6.03 7.43
CA ASN A 81 29.17 6.64 7.19
C ASN A 81 29.16 8.19 7.16
N GLY A 82 28.02 8.82 7.46
CA GLY A 82 27.82 10.27 7.41
C GLY A 82 27.40 10.81 6.03
N TYR A 83 27.12 9.94 5.06
CA TYR A 83 26.51 10.34 3.80
C TYR A 83 25.10 10.91 4.04
N GLU A 84 24.72 11.90 3.27
CA GLU A 84 23.36 12.45 3.26
C GLU A 84 23.01 12.88 1.83
N THR A 85 21.78 12.56 1.39
CA THR A 85 21.27 13.01 0.10
C THR A 85 20.90 14.49 0.14
N GLU A 86 20.69 15.06 -1.02
CA GLU A 86 19.92 16.30 -1.12
C GLU A 86 18.50 16.07 -0.57
N LYS A 87 17.84 17.18 -0.23
CA LYS A 87 16.45 17.15 0.25
C LYS A 87 15.54 16.67 -0.87
N ALA A 88 14.57 15.85 -0.48
CA ALA A 88 13.54 15.41 -1.42
C ALA A 88 12.75 16.59 -1.98
N GLU A 89 12.38 16.51 -3.24
CA GLU A 89 11.42 17.40 -3.85
C GLU A 89 10.01 16.86 -3.64
N PHE A 90 9.04 17.75 -3.33
CA PHE A 90 7.65 17.36 -3.20
C PHE A 90 6.96 17.43 -4.56
N ASP A 91 6.51 16.28 -5.04
CA ASP A 91 5.70 16.10 -6.25
C ASP A 91 4.23 16.36 -5.90
N ILE A 92 3.74 17.55 -6.20
CA ILE A 92 2.39 18.02 -5.84
C ILE A 92 1.28 17.30 -6.64
N GLU A 93 1.61 16.74 -7.80
CA GLU A 93 0.62 16.02 -8.62
C GLU A 93 0.31 14.64 -8.05
N ASN A 94 1.30 14.04 -7.38
CA ASN A 94 1.22 12.68 -6.86
C ASN A 94 1.32 12.60 -5.32
N ASP A 95 1.29 13.73 -4.62
CA ASP A 95 1.32 13.82 -3.15
C ASP A 95 2.48 13.03 -2.50
N ARG A 96 3.70 13.15 -3.04
CA ARG A 96 4.84 12.34 -2.63
C ARG A 96 6.15 13.11 -2.65
N TYR A 97 7.13 12.64 -1.89
CA TYR A 97 8.50 13.11 -1.92
C TYR A 97 9.35 12.24 -2.84
N VAL A 98 10.17 12.87 -3.67
CA VAL A 98 11.07 12.19 -4.61
C VAL A 98 12.51 12.55 -4.25
N ILE A 99 13.33 11.53 -4.02
CA ILE A 99 14.76 11.66 -3.69
C ILE A 99 15.58 10.99 -4.79
N PRO A 100 16.48 11.70 -5.48
CA PRO A 100 17.44 11.08 -6.40
C PRO A 100 18.37 10.12 -5.64
N THR A 101 18.42 8.85 -6.06
CA THR A 101 19.22 7.82 -5.40
C THR A 101 20.12 7.03 -6.35
N HIS A 102 20.42 7.60 -7.51
CA HIS A 102 21.25 6.95 -8.54
C HIS A 102 22.71 6.78 -8.15
N ASN A 103 23.21 7.49 -7.14
CA ASN A 103 24.60 7.46 -6.70
C ASN A 103 24.78 7.05 -5.23
N LEU A 104 23.89 6.25 -4.67
CA LEU A 104 24.07 5.76 -3.29
C LEU A 104 25.30 4.84 -3.21
N PRO A 105 26.30 5.15 -2.36
CA PRO A 105 27.39 4.23 -2.07
C PRO A 105 26.90 2.87 -1.60
N MET A 106 27.47 1.79 -2.09
CA MET A 106 27.00 0.41 -1.79
C MET A 106 27.64 -0.21 -0.56
N ASP A 107 28.55 0.50 0.10
CA ASP A 107 29.40 0.01 1.19
C ASP A 107 28.93 0.50 2.58
N THR A 108 27.75 1.07 2.66
CA THR A 108 27.18 1.59 3.90
C THR A 108 25.71 1.21 4.05
N LYS A 109 25.18 1.37 5.25
CA LYS A 109 23.76 1.23 5.54
C LYS A 109 23.07 2.58 5.46
N TYR A 110 21.79 2.56 5.16
CA TYR A 110 20.97 3.75 5.00
C TYR A 110 19.75 3.75 5.89
N ALA A 111 19.35 4.93 6.31
CA ALA A 111 18.12 5.22 7.02
C ALA A 111 17.38 6.38 6.33
N LEU A 112 16.06 6.35 6.39
CA LEU A 112 15.23 7.48 6.02
C LEU A 112 15.14 8.42 7.21
N ARG A 113 15.36 9.73 6.98
CA ARG A 113 15.15 10.79 7.96
C ARG A 113 14.07 11.75 7.48
N VAL A 114 13.10 12.02 8.33
CA VAL A 114 11.99 12.95 8.07
C VAL A 114 11.91 13.94 9.23
N GLU A 115 12.01 15.22 8.91
CA GLU A 115 11.83 16.30 9.87
C GLU A 115 10.52 17.04 9.55
N VAL A 116 9.63 17.13 10.50
CA VAL A 116 8.33 17.79 10.35
C VAL A 116 7.92 18.43 11.67
N GLN A 117 7.46 19.69 11.63
CA GLN A 117 6.98 20.45 12.79
C GLN A 117 8.00 20.53 13.97
N GLY A 118 9.30 20.44 13.65
CA GLY A 118 10.38 20.49 14.65
C GLY A 118 10.72 19.13 15.29
N GLU A 119 10.02 18.07 14.89
CA GLU A 119 10.32 16.70 15.30
C GLU A 119 11.10 15.97 14.21
N THR A 120 12.02 15.10 14.60
CA THR A 120 12.83 14.29 13.70
C THR A 120 12.49 12.83 13.87
N TYR A 121 12.13 12.18 12.76
CA TYR A 121 11.85 10.74 12.68
C TYR A 121 12.94 10.09 11.82
N GLN A 122 13.48 8.97 12.29
CA GLN A 122 14.50 8.24 11.54
C GLN A 122 14.24 6.73 11.63
N SER A 123 14.33 6.06 10.50
CA SER A 123 14.27 4.61 10.46
C SER A 123 15.55 3.98 11.02
N GLU A 124 15.52 2.67 11.22
CA GLU A 124 16.76 1.92 11.45
C GLU A 124 17.63 1.91 10.20
N PHE A 125 18.95 1.81 10.40
CA PHE A 125 19.89 1.65 9.29
C PHE A 125 19.82 0.24 8.69
N GLN A 126 19.59 0.16 7.39
CA GLN A 126 19.47 -1.09 6.64
C GLN A 126 20.51 -1.17 5.52
N ASN A 127 20.99 -2.38 5.24
CA ASN A 127 21.82 -2.61 4.07
C ASN A 127 21.00 -2.46 2.80
N ILE A 128 21.59 -1.91 1.75
CA ILE A 128 21.02 -1.99 0.40
C ILE A 128 21.06 -3.45 -0.05
N GLN A 129 19.89 -4.00 -0.36
CA GLN A 129 19.77 -5.32 -0.94
C GLN A 129 20.10 -5.25 -2.43
N ARG A 130 20.94 -6.16 -2.90
CA ARG A 130 21.18 -6.30 -4.34
C ARG A 130 19.94 -6.91 -4.98
N VAL A 131 19.43 -6.25 -6.00
CA VAL A 131 18.34 -6.80 -6.82
C VAL A 131 18.94 -7.82 -7.78
N ASN A 132 18.37 -9.03 -7.79
CA ASN A 132 18.72 -10.02 -8.80
C ASN A 132 18.23 -9.54 -10.17
N GLN A 133 19.01 -9.85 -11.20
CA GLN A 133 18.62 -9.54 -12.56
C GLN A 133 17.38 -10.37 -12.96
N ILE A 134 16.46 -9.76 -13.66
CA ILE A 134 15.36 -10.48 -14.31
C ILE A 134 15.93 -11.10 -15.58
N ASP A 135 15.83 -12.43 -15.70
CA ASP A 135 16.32 -13.15 -16.88
C ASP A 135 15.22 -13.28 -17.94
N GLU A 136 13.99 -13.51 -17.50
CA GLU A 136 12.85 -13.69 -18.41
C GLU A 136 11.56 -13.23 -17.77
N VAL A 137 10.71 -12.60 -18.58
CA VAL A 137 9.30 -12.32 -18.25
C VAL A 137 8.46 -12.95 -19.34
N CYS A 138 7.57 -13.87 -18.99
CA CYS A 138 6.65 -14.49 -19.92
C CYS A 138 5.23 -14.52 -19.36
N TYR A 139 4.25 -14.76 -20.21
CA TYR A 139 2.86 -14.90 -19.80
C TYR A 139 2.22 -16.14 -20.40
N LYS A 140 1.19 -16.63 -19.73
CA LYS A 140 0.33 -17.70 -20.23
C LYS A 140 -1.12 -17.28 -20.05
N GLU A 141 -1.82 -17.26 -21.14
CA GLU A 141 -3.26 -16.99 -21.20
C GLU A 141 -4.05 -18.28 -21.06
N THR A 142 -5.13 -18.22 -20.29
CA THR A 142 -6.15 -19.25 -20.17
C THR A 142 -7.52 -18.62 -20.50
N GLU A 143 -8.61 -19.38 -20.47
CA GLU A 143 -9.94 -18.85 -20.77
C GLU A 143 -10.41 -17.73 -19.86
N ASN A 144 -9.89 -17.67 -18.61
CA ASN A 144 -10.39 -16.77 -17.58
C ASN A 144 -9.32 -15.89 -16.94
N GLU A 145 -8.03 -16.09 -17.24
CA GLU A 145 -6.94 -15.39 -16.58
C GLU A 145 -5.69 -15.31 -17.44
N VAL A 146 -4.86 -14.32 -17.15
CA VAL A 146 -3.50 -14.20 -17.69
C VAL A 146 -2.52 -14.36 -16.53
N ASN A 147 -1.66 -15.37 -16.60
CA ASN A 147 -0.63 -15.63 -15.62
C ASN A 147 0.71 -15.07 -16.10
N ILE A 148 1.33 -14.19 -15.33
CA ILE A 148 2.63 -13.62 -15.61
C ILE A 148 3.69 -14.40 -14.81
N TYR A 149 4.74 -14.84 -15.49
CA TYR A 149 5.86 -15.56 -14.89
C TYR A 149 7.12 -14.73 -15.03
N ILE A 150 7.85 -14.60 -13.92
CA ILE A 150 9.11 -13.88 -13.88
C ILE A 150 10.16 -14.86 -13.41
N SER A 151 11.21 -15.02 -14.21
CA SER A 151 12.38 -15.84 -13.89
C SER A 151 13.54 -14.94 -13.52
N SER A 152 14.20 -15.25 -12.42
CA SER A 152 15.39 -14.56 -11.95
C SER A 152 16.39 -15.58 -11.40
N TYR A 153 17.56 -15.68 -12.01
CA TYR A 153 18.66 -16.48 -11.51
C TYR A 153 19.60 -15.56 -10.73
N GLY A 154 19.54 -15.63 -9.42
CA GLY A 154 20.50 -14.96 -8.57
C GLY A 154 21.53 -15.93 -8.02
N GLN A 155 22.80 -15.54 -7.96
CA GLN A 155 23.69 -16.12 -6.95
C GLN A 155 23.00 -15.86 -5.60
N LYS A 156 23.06 -16.81 -4.64
CA LYS A 156 22.39 -16.75 -3.35
C LYS A 156 22.20 -15.30 -2.89
N SER A 157 21.04 -14.74 -3.19
CA SER A 157 20.65 -13.41 -2.77
C SER A 157 20.58 -13.43 -1.24
N GLU A 158 21.12 -12.43 -0.61
CA GLU A 158 20.99 -12.25 0.84
C GLU A 158 19.54 -12.02 1.26
N SER A 159 18.68 -11.59 0.32
CA SER A 159 17.25 -11.42 0.54
C SER A 159 16.44 -12.43 -0.28
N PRO A 160 15.64 -13.28 0.39
CA PRO A 160 14.69 -14.18 -0.29
C PRO A 160 13.39 -13.48 -0.69
N TYR A 161 13.25 -12.19 -0.41
CA TYR A 161 12.00 -11.44 -0.63
C TYR A 161 12.12 -10.57 -1.88
N TYR A 162 11.05 -10.58 -2.69
CA TYR A 162 10.91 -9.76 -3.89
C TYR A 162 9.60 -8.97 -3.77
N MET A 163 9.63 -7.74 -4.23
CA MET A 163 8.46 -6.91 -4.40
C MET A 163 8.31 -6.59 -5.88
N TRP A 164 7.13 -6.87 -6.42
CA TRP A 164 6.78 -6.59 -7.80
C TRP A 164 5.70 -5.52 -7.84
N THR A 165 5.85 -4.61 -8.77
CA THR A 165 4.81 -3.64 -9.12
C THR A 165 4.44 -3.85 -10.58
N TYR A 166 3.17 -3.67 -10.91
CA TYR A 166 2.67 -3.77 -12.27
C TYR A 166 1.65 -2.67 -12.53
N GLU A 167 1.48 -2.33 -13.78
CA GLU A 167 0.48 -1.39 -14.27
C GLU A 167 -0.35 -2.12 -15.32
N GLU A 168 -1.67 -1.97 -15.28
CA GLU A 168 -2.60 -2.60 -16.20
C GLU A 168 -3.48 -1.55 -16.86
N ASP A 169 -3.53 -1.59 -18.19
CA ASP A 169 -4.49 -0.83 -18.99
C ASP A 169 -5.52 -1.77 -19.58
N TRP A 170 -6.80 -1.45 -19.42
CA TRP A 170 -7.90 -2.25 -19.92
C TRP A 170 -8.65 -1.54 -21.04
N GLU A 171 -8.72 -2.16 -22.21
CA GLU A 171 -9.61 -1.74 -23.28
C GLU A 171 -10.85 -2.63 -23.31
N ILE A 172 -12.02 -2.05 -23.04
CA ILE A 172 -13.30 -2.77 -23.02
C ILE A 172 -14.02 -2.49 -24.33
N HIS A 173 -14.15 -3.51 -25.18
CA HIS A 173 -14.97 -3.46 -26.36
C HIS A 173 -16.36 -4.03 -26.07
N PRO A 174 -17.38 -3.18 -25.81
CA PRO A 174 -18.74 -3.68 -25.62
C PRO A 174 -19.23 -4.25 -26.96
N TYR A 175 -19.72 -5.48 -26.95
CA TYR A 175 -20.38 -6.11 -28.08
C TYR A 175 -21.81 -5.53 -28.23
N ILE A 176 -21.88 -4.22 -28.50
CA ILE A 176 -23.13 -3.52 -28.78
C ILE A 176 -23.05 -3.07 -30.23
N ASP A 177 -23.89 -3.65 -31.07
CA ASP A 177 -24.13 -3.14 -32.41
C ASP A 177 -24.91 -1.82 -32.25
N VAL A 178 -24.17 -0.71 -32.12
CA VAL A 178 -24.74 0.62 -31.87
C VAL A 178 -25.33 1.16 -33.18
N THR A 179 -26.47 0.66 -33.55
CA THR A 179 -27.30 1.25 -34.62
C THR A 179 -28.11 2.45 -34.13
N LYS A 180 -28.01 2.83 -32.86
CA LYS A 180 -28.70 3.99 -32.27
C LYS A 180 -27.70 4.88 -31.53
N GLU A 181 -27.53 6.09 -32.04
CA GLU A 181 -26.81 7.18 -31.39
C GLU A 181 -27.59 7.64 -30.14
N ILE A 182 -27.08 7.29 -28.94
CA ILE A 182 -27.64 7.82 -27.69
C ILE A 182 -26.97 9.15 -27.43
N ARG A 183 -27.65 10.25 -27.75
CA ARG A 183 -27.23 11.60 -27.35
C ARG A 183 -27.70 11.85 -25.91
N GLY A 184 -26.87 11.49 -24.95
CA GLY A 184 -27.06 11.82 -23.53
C GLY A 184 -25.93 12.71 -23.05
N PHE A 185 -26.21 13.97 -22.75
CA PHE A 185 -25.28 14.84 -22.03
C PHE A 185 -25.41 14.55 -20.54
N TRP A 186 -24.39 13.94 -19.94
CA TRP A 186 -24.28 13.90 -18.47
C TRP A 186 -23.58 15.17 -18.03
N LYS A 187 -24.32 16.05 -17.35
CA LYS A 187 -23.77 17.18 -16.63
C LYS A 187 -23.54 16.70 -15.20
N TYR A 188 -22.29 16.66 -14.76
CA TYR A 188 -21.97 16.57 -13.34
C TYR A 188 -21.89 18.00 -12.81
N ASP A 189 -22.73 18.30 -11.82
CA ASP A 189 -22.66 19.50 -10.97
C ASP A 189 -21.78 19.18 -9.77
#